data_265ce611c69f8d1d73b00f338c1ab3a2
#
_entry.id   265ce611c69f8d1d73b00f338c1ab3a2
#
_cell.length_a   1.000
_cell.length_b   1.000
_cell.length_c   1.000
_cell.angle_alpha   90.00
_cell.angle_beta   90.00
_cell.angle_gamma   90.00
#
_symmetry.space_group_name_H-M   'P 1'
#
loop_
_entity.id
_entity.type
_entity.pdbx_description
1 polymer ?
#
loop_
_entity_poly.entity_id
_entity_poly.type
_entity_poly.pdbx_seq_one_letter_code
_entity_poly.pdbx_strand_id
1 'polypeptide(L)'
;MRMIIGGKRCDAGDGAVQEVINPATHEIIDTVPMATKEDMERTVSHARKGFDAWSKVPLHKRIETIYAFLKLFKDSHEELVKLSIQETGKTRALAAGEIRVATLLIQNFCEAARSLGGETFAPGNHPFVE
;
A
#
# COMPACT_ATOMS: atom_id res chain seq x y z
N MET A 1 8.39 -13.22 7.87
CA MET A 1 7.66 -12.52 6.75
C MET A 1 8.33 -12.83 5.42
N ARG A 2 7.69 -12.61 4.24
CA ARG A 2 8.29 -12.83 2.91
C ARG A 2 8.03 -11.62 2.00
N MET A 3 8.94 -11.35 1.05
CA MET A 3 8.69 -10.37 -0.01
C MET A 3 7.55 -10.82 -0.92
N ILE A 4 6.92 -9.86 -1.59
CA ILE A 4 5.96 -10.13 -2.67
C ILE A 4 6.47 -9.48 -3.95
N ILE A 5 6.88 -10.29 -4.92
CA ILE A 5 7.37 -9.83 -6.22
C ILE A 5 6.54 -10.49 -7.33
N GLY A 6 5.90 -9.68 -8.18
CA GLY A 6 5.03 -10.18 -9.23
C GLY A 6 3.86 -11.04 -8.73
N GLY A 7 3.32 -10.72 -7.55
CA GLY A 7 2.22 -11.45 -6.91
C GLY A 7 2.63 -12.76 -6.21
N LYS A 8 3.91 -13.10 -6.18
CA LYS A 8 4.42 -14.33 -5.55
C LYS A 8 5.22 -14.00 -4.29
N ARG A 9 5.03 -14.82 -3.23
CA ARG A 9 5.86 -14.75 -2.02
C ARG A 9 7.23 -15.35 -2.30
N CYS A 10 8.32 -14.65 -1.95
CA CYS A 10 9.70 -15.10 -2.12
C CYS A 10 10.59 -14.60 -0.98
N ASP A 11 11.67 -15.32 -0.77
CA ASP A 11 12.76 -14.92 0.12
C ASP A 11 13.78 -14.04 -0.65
N ALA A 12 14.75 -13.44 0.04
CA ALA A 12 15.85 -12.71 -0.59
C ALA A 12 16.72 -13.65 -1.46
N GLY A 13 17.26 -13.14 -2.55
CA GLY A 13 18.06 -13.93 -3.48
C GLY A 13 19.29 -14.60 -2.87
N ASP A 14 19.85 -13.99 -1.82
CA ASP A 14 20.98 -14.53 -1.04
C ASP A 14 20.56 -15.17 0.30
N GLY A 15 19.24 -15.19 0.60
CA GLY A 15 18.69 -15.70 1.84
C GLY A 15 18.90 -14.80 3.07
N ALA A 16 19.45 -13.60 2.92
CA ALA A 16 19.69 -12.68 4.04
C ALA A 16 18.36 -12.20 4.64
N VAL A 17 18.34 -12.11 5.97
CA VAL A 17 17.18 -11.64 6.74
C VAL A 17 17.60 -10.63 7.79
N GLN A 18 16.67 -9.76 8.16
CA GLN A 18 16.79 -8.83 9.28
C GLN A 18 15.72 -9.14 10.31
N GLU A 19 16.08 -9.10 11.57
CA GLU A 19 15.15 -9.24 12.68
C GLU A 19 14.27 -7.99 12.82
N VAL A 20 12.99 -8.21 13.08
CA VAL A 20 12.04 -7.18 13.48
C VAL A 20 11.88 -7.26 14.99
N ILE A 21 12.28 -6.20 15.67
CA ILE A 21 12.34 -6.14 17.13
C ILE A 21 11.22 -5.24 17.65
N ASN A 22 10.49 -5.70 18.66
CA ASN A 22 9.55 -4.87 19.38
C ASN A 22 10.31 -3.81 20.19
N PRO A 23 10.16 -2.52 19.91
CA PRO A 23 10.93 -1.48 20.58
C PRO A 23 10.56 -1.28 22.05
N ALA A 24 9.41 -1.80 22.49
CA ALA A 24 8.97 -1.69 23.89
C ALA A 24 9.46 -2.86 24.77
N THR A 25 9.59 -4.07 24.19
CA THR A 25 9.98 -5.28 24.96
C THR A 25 11.36 -5.79 24.59
N HIS A 26 11.94 -5.32 23.47
CA HIS A 26 13.18 -5.80 22.86
C HIS A 26 13.14 -7.28 22.39
N GLU A 27 11.97 -7.85 22.29
CA GLU A 27 11.77 -9.22 21.76
C GLU A 27 11.76 -9.22 20.25
N ILE A 28 12.34 -10.25 19.63
CA ILE A 28 12.23 -10.49 18.19
C ILE A 28 10.81 -11.00 17.91
N ILE A 29 10.08 -10.31 17.03
CA ILE A 29 8.70 -10.66 16.67
C ILE A 29 8.60 -11.38 15.33
N ASP A 30 9.51 -11.12 14.41
CA ASP A 30 9.59 -11.77 13.09
C ASP A 30 10.95 -11.51 12.45
N THR A 31 11.14 -12.02 11.23
CA THR A 31 12.25 -11.66 10.35
C THR A 31 11.72 -11.20 8.99
N VAL A 32 12.44 -10.28 8.35
CA VAL A 32 12.15 -9.82 6.99
C VAL A 32 13.31 -10.09 6.06
N PRO A 33 13.07 -10.52 4.80
CA PRO A 33 14.12 -10.72 3.82
C PRO A 33 14.80 -9.39 3.46
N MET A 34 16.13 -9.39 3.34
CA MET A 34 16.93 -8.27 2.87
C MET A 34 17.07 -8.35 1.36
N ALA A 35 16.29 -7.55 0.62
CA ALA A 35 16.29 -7.59 -0.84
C ALA A 35 17.67 -7.28 -1.41
N THR A 36 18.16 -8.12 -2.33
CA THR A 36 19.37 -7.85 -3.12
C THR A 36 19.09 -6.83 -4.22
N LYS A 37 20.14 -6.35 -4.89
CA LYS A 37 20.00 -5.48 -6.07
C LYS A 37 19.19 -6.17 -7.16
N GLU A 38 19.43 -7.44 -7.40
CA GLU A 38 18.74 -8.26 -8.39
C GLU A 38 17.26 -8.44 -8.06
N ASP A 39 16.92 -8.57 -6.77
CA ASP A 39 15.53 -8.59 -6.30
C ASP A 39 14.83 -7.26 -6.59
N MET A 40 15.52 -6.13 -6.37
CA MET A 40 15.00 -4.81 -6.68
C MET A 40 14.77 -4.60 -8.18
N GLU A 41 15.73 -4.99 -9.03
CA GLU A 41 15.59 -4.92 -10.49
C GLU A 41 14.40 -5.76 -10.98
N ARG A 42 14.25 -6.96 -10.46
CA ARG A 42 13.12 -7.86 -10.71
C ARG A 42 11.80 -7.23 -10.28
N THR A 43 11.78 -6.61 -9.09
CA THR A 43 10.60 -5.91 -8.55
C THR A 43 10.16 -4.76 -9.46
N VAL A 44 11.09 -3.91 -9.89
CA VAL A 44 10.81 -2.79 -10.81
C VAL A 44 10.28 -3.31 -12.16
N SER A 45 10.87 -4.38 -12.70
CA SER A 45 10.41 -5.00 -13.94
C SER A 45 8.96 -5.48 -13.83
N HIS A 46 8.61 -6.17 -12.73
CA HIS A 46 7.23 -6.60 -12.46
C HIS A 46 6.27 -5.44 -12.24
N ALA A 47 6.71 -4.38 -11.52
CA ALA A 47 5.91 -3.20 -11.29
C ALA A 47 5.55 -2.47 -12.60
N ARG A 48 6.49 -2.34 -13.54
CA ARG A 48 6.23 -1.76 -14.87
C ARG A 48 5.19 -2.56 -15.66
N LYS A 49 5.31 -3.89 -15.69
CA LYS A 49 4.29 -4.75 -16.31
C LYS A 49 2.92 -4.63 -15.64
N GLY A 50 2.93 -4.55 -14.30
CA GLY A 50 1.71 -4.31 -13.51
C GLY A 50 1.05 -2.96 -13.84
N PHE A 51 1.85 -1.90 -13.99
CA PHE A 51 1.37 -0.58 -14.41
C PHE A 51 0.71 -0.62 -15.79
N ASP A 52 1.36 -1.27 -16.79
CA ASP A 52 0.82 -1.39 -18.14
C ASP A 52 -0.54 -2.09 -18.18
N ALA A 53 -0.75 -3.06 -17.32
CA ALA A 53 -2.03 -3.76 -17.18
C ALA A 53 -3.06 -2.92 -16.40
N TRP A 54 -2.66 -2.40 -15.21
CA TRP A 54 -3.54 -1.68 -14.31
C TRP A 54 -4.03 -0.34 -14.87
N SER A 55 -3.18 0.39 -15.58
CA SER A 55 -3.52 1.68 -16.20
C SER A 55 -4.66 1.57 -17.22
N LYS A 56 -4.83 0.40 -17.85
CA LYS A 56 -5.87 0.12 -18.83
C LYS A 56 -7.19 -0.36 -18.20
N VAL A 57 -7.19 -0.68 -16.90
CA VAL A 57 -8.41 -1.09 -16.19
C VAL A 57 -9.32 0.14 -16.00
N PRO A 58 -10.59 0.08 -16.40
CA PRO A 58 -11.53 1.17 -16.19
C PRO A 58 -11.63 1.58 -14.74
N LEU A 59 -11.82 2.89 -14.47
CA LEU A 59 -11.80 3.45 -13.11
C LEU A 59 -12.76 2.72 -12.16
N HIS A 60 -13.99 2.45 -12.61
CA HIS A 60 -14.97 1.74 -11.77
C HIS A 60 -14.49 0.35 -11.35
N LYS A 61 -13.81 -0.39 -12.23
CA LYS A 61 -13.25 -1.71 -11.91
C LYS A 61 -12.07 -1.63 -10.95
N ARG A 62 -11.25 -0.57 -11.06
CA ARG A 62 -10.18 -0.30 -10.08
C ARG A 62 -10.77 -0.01 -8.70
N ILE A 63 -11.82 0.80 -8.64
CA ILE A 63 -12.53 1.12 -7.40
C ILE A 63 -13.16 -0.15 -6.79
N GLU A 64 -13.83 -1.00 -7.57
CA GLU A 64 -14.36 -2.28 -7.09
C GLU A 64 -13.27 -3.15 -6.43
N THR A 65 -12.10 -3.23 -7.07
CA THR A 65 -10.95 -3.99 -6.54
C THR A 65 -10.45 -3.40 -5.21
N ILE A 66 -10.36 -2.07 -5.11
CA ILE A 66 -9.94 -1.39 -3.89
C ILE A 66 -10.97 -1.58 -2.77
N TYR A 67 -12.27 -1.56 -3.07
CA TYR A 67 -13.29 -1.85 -2.07
C TYR A 67 -13.27 -3.31 -1.58
N ALA A 68 -12.96 -4.27 -2.46
CA ALA A 68 -12.76 -5.66 -2.06
C ALA A 68 -11.56 -5.78 -1.09
N PHE A 69 -10.44 -5.10 -1.39
CA PHE A 69 -9.31 -4.99 -0.47
C PHE A 69 -9.71 -4.33 0.86
N LEU A 70 -10.46 -3.22 0.80
CA LEU A 70 -10.89 -2.48 1.99
C LEU A 70 -11.75 -3.34 2.94
N LYS A 71 -12.57 -4.23 2.37
CA LYS A 71 -13.33 -5.20 3.18
C LYS A 71 -12.38 -6.10 3.98
N LEU A 72 -11.39 -6.71 3.32
CA LEU A 72 -10.39 -7.55 3.98
C LEU A 72 -9.59 -6.78 5.02
N PHE A 73 -9.22 -5.54 4.70
CA PHE A 73 -8.48 -4.66 5.62
C PHE A 73 -9.29 -4.37 6.90
N LYS A 74 -10.59 -4.13 6.77
CA LYS A 74 -11.51 -3.95 7.92
C LYS A 74 -11.68 -5.23 8.73
N ASP A 75 -11.84 -6.36 8.05
CA ASP A 75 -12.00 -7.67 8.70
C ASP A 75 -10.75 -8.05 9.52
N SER A 76 -9.55 -7.59 9.09
CA SER A 76 -8.26 -7.80 9.76
C SER A 76 -7.91 -6.72 10.80
N HIS A 77 -8.83 -5.84 11.19
CA HIS A 77 -8.56 -4.66 12.04
C HIS A 77 -7.76 -5.00 13.31
N GLU A 78 -8.20 -5.97 14.08
CA GLU A 78 -7.57 -6.32 15.36
C GLU A 78 -6.16 -6.91 15.18
N GLU A 79 -5.96 -7.71 14.13
CA GLU A 79 -4.65 -8.26 13.78
C GLU A 79 -3.68 -7.15 13.38
N LEU A 80 -4.12 -6.20 12.55
CA LEU A 80 -3.33 -5.05 12.12
C LEU A 80 -2.97 -4.13 13.29
N VAL A 81 -3.92 -3.89 14.21
CA VAL A 81 -3.66 -3.10 15.43
C VAL A 81 -2.60 -3.78 16.29
N LYS A 82 -2.73 -5.10 16.53
CA LYS A 82 -1.76 -5.87 17.31
C LYS A 82 -0.37 -5.82 16.68
N LEU A 83 -0.27 -6.05 15.38
CA LEU A 83 0.99 -6.02 14.65
C LEU A 83 1.64 -4.62 14.71
N SER A 84 0.85 -3.58 14.50
CA SER A 84 1.33 -2.19 14.59
C SER A 84 1.89 -1.85 15.97
N ILE A 85 1.25 -2.31 17.06
CA ILE A 85 1.76 -2.15 18.43
C ILE A 85 3.11 -2.87 18.59
N GLN A 86 3.19 -4.11 18.14
CA GLN A 86 4.39 -4.92 18.28
C GLN A 86 5.59 -4.32 17.52
N GLU A 87 5.38 -3.85 16.29
CA GLU A 87 6.46 -3.32 15.44
C GLU A 87 6.91 -1.90 15.83
N THR A 88 6.04 -1.10 16.46
CA THR A 88 6.31 0.32 16.67
C THR A 88 6.32 0.76 18.13
N GLY A 89 5.89 -0.10 19.05
CA GLY A 89 5.78 0.23 20.48
C GLY A 89 4.72 1.26 20.83
N LYS A 90 3.87 1.68 19.89
CA LYS A 90 2.80 2.67 20.14
C LYS A 90 1.67 2.10 20.98
N THR A 91 0.87 2.98 21.56
CA THR A 91 -0.31 2.59 22.32
C THR A 91 -1.41 2.02 21.41
N ARG A 92 -2.28 1.15 21.96
CA ARG A 92 -3.42 0.60 21.24
C ARG A 92 -4.34 1.67 20.65
N ALA A 93 -4.57 2.77 21.39
CA ALA A 93 -5.41 3.86 20.91
C ALA A 93 -4.86 4.52 19.65
N LEU A 94 -3.55 4.75 19.58
CA LEU A 94 -2.88 5.32 18.41
C LEU A 94 -2.92 4.33 17.24
N ALA A 95 -2.56 3.06 17.44
CA ALA A 95 -2.58 2.04 16.41
C ALA A 95 -3.99 1.86 15.81
N ALA A 96 -5.02 1.73 16.65
CA ALA A 96 -6.41 1.64 16.19
C ALA A 96 -6.87 2.91 15.45
N GLY A 97 -6.45 4.09 15.92
CA GLY A 97 -6.70 5.36 15.25
C GLY A 97 -6.12 5.41 13.84
N GLU A 98 -4.87 4.98 13.65
CA GLU A 98 -4.21 4.93 12.34
C GLU A 98 -4.91 3.99 11.37
N ILE A 99 -5.28 2.78 11.80
CA ILE A 99 -6.00 1.82 10.95
C ILE A 99 -7.37 2.37 10.55
N ARG A 100 -8.06 3.05 11.47
CA ARG A 100 -9.34 3.73 11.17
C ARG A 100 -9.15 4.86 10.16
N VAL A 101 -8.13 5.71 10.34
CA VAL A 101 -7.83 6.81 9.39
C VAL A 101 -7.46 6.27 8.03
N ALA A 102 -6.62 5.22 7.94
CA ALA A 102 -6.29 4.57 6.68
C ALA A 102 -7.55 4.06 5.95
N THR A 103 -8.48 3.46 6.69
CA THR A 103 -9.78 3.02 6.15
C THR A 103 -10.57 4.18 5.53
N LEU A 104 -10.68 5.32 6.24
CA LEU A 104 -11.39 6.50 5.77
C LEU A 104 -10.71 7.13 4.54
N LEU A 105 -9.38 7.21 4.54
CA LEU A 105 -8.62 7.75 3.42
C LEU A 105 -8.82 6.93 2.15
N ILE A 106 -8.76 5.60 2.23
CA ILE A 106 -9.00 4.72 1.08
C ILE A 106 -10.40 4.96 0.51
N GLN A 107 -11.44 5.07 1.36
CA GLN A 107 -12.80 5.37 0.92
C GLN A 107 -12.89 6.73 0.25
N ASN A 108 -12.36 7.78 0.89
CA ASN A 108 -12.42 9.13 0.38
C ASN A 108 -11.72 9.28 -0.97
N PHE A 109 -10.55 8.64 -1.15
CA PHE A 109 -9.87 8.65 -2.45
C PHE A 109 -10.64 7.89 -3.54
N CYS A 110 -11.31 6.80 -3.22
CA CYS A 110 -12.19 6.11 -4.16
C CYS A 110 -13.36 6.99 -4.60
N GLU A 111 -13.98 7.73 -3.68
CA GLU A 111 -15.07 8.65 -4.00
C GLU A 111 -14.57 9.87 -4.79
N ALA A 112 -13.46 10.49 -4.36
CA ALA A 112 -12.85 11.61 -5.07
C ALA A 112 -12.47 11.24 -6.51
N ALA A 113 -11.96 10.00 -6.72
CA ALA A 113 -11.61 9.53 -8.06
C ALA A 113 -12.79 9.51 -9.04
N ARG A 114 -14.03 9.38 -8.55
CA ARG A 114 -15.25 9.41 -9.39
C ARG A 114 -15.53 10.80 -9.97
N SER A 115 -15.10 11.85 -9.28
CA SER A 115 -15.29 13.24 -9.69
C SER A 115 -14.08 13.84 -10.41
N LEU A 116 -12.99 13.09 -10.58
CA LEU A 116 -11.83 13.53 -11.35
C LEU A 116 -12.22 13.64 -12.84
N GLY A 117 -12.32 14.87 -13.32
CA GLY A 117 -12.52 15.24 -14.72
C GLY A 117 -11.41 16.18 -15.17
N GLY A 118 -11.40 16.52 -16.45
CA GLY A 118 -10.57 17.62 -16.95
C GLY A 118 -11.17 18.97 -16.56
N GLU A 119 -10.32 19.98 -16.39
CA GLU A 119 -10.76 21.36 -16.30
C GLU A 119 -10.73 21.98 -17.70
N THR A 120 -11.77 22.75 -18.04
CA THR A 120 -11.81 23.57 -19.25
C THR A 120 -11.74 25.04 -18.85
N PHE A 121 -10.82 25.76 -19.45
CA PHE A 121 -10.71 27.20 -19.24
C PHE A 121 -11.43 27.93 -20.37
N ALA A 122 -12.17 28.99 -20.04
CA ALA A 122 -12.80 29.81 -21.06
C ALA A 122 -11.71 30.49 -21.93
N PRO A 123 -11.86 30.52 -23.27
CA PRO A 123 -10.93 31.19 -24.16
C PRO A 123 -10.69 32.64 -23.70
N GLY A 124 -9.43 33.05 -23.62
CA GLY A 124 -9.04 34.41 -23.26
C GLY A 124 -8.83 34.67 -21.75
N ASN A 125 -9.16 33.75 -20.87
CA ASN A 125 -8.91 33.91 -19.43
C ASN A 125 -7.49 33.50 -19.00
N HIS A 126 -6.75 32.80 -19.87
CA HIS A 126 -5.36 32.45 -19.64
C HIS A 126 -4.51 32.81 -20.84
N PRO A 127 -3.45 33.64 -20.67
CA PRO A 127 -2.62 34.13 -21.78
C PRO A 127 -1.74 33.04 -22.44
N PHE A 128 -1.76 31.81 -21.93
CA PHE A 128 -0.95 30.70 -22.45
C PHE A 128 -1.78 29.49 -22.92
N VAL A 129 -3.11 29.65 -23.05
CA VAL A 129 -4.00 28.60 -23.57
C VAL A 129 -4.71 29.20 -24.79
N GLU A 130 -4.26 28.82 -25.98
CA GLU A 130 -4.92 29.06 -27.25
C GLU A 130 -5.97 27.99 -27.55
#